data_eb3cf44b69fa5d35b4e7fa75dc16841b
#
_entry.id   eb3cf44b69fa5d35b4e7fa75dc16841b
#
_cell.length_a   1.000
_cell.length_b   1.000
_cell.length_c   1.000
_cell.angle_alpha   90.00
_cell.angle_beta   90.00
_cell.angle_gamma   90.00
#
_symmetry.space_group_name_H-M   'P 1'
#
loop_
_entity.id
_entity.type
_entity.pdbx_description
1 polymer ?
#
loop_
_entity_poly.entity_id
_entity_poly.type
_entity_poly.pdbx_seq_one_letter_code
_entity_poly.pdbx_strand_id
1 'polypeptide(L)'
;VWLFAVASVCALTACSDNDTENPEGEKTGGENGKPTPETVEFINSNLVYWGDEDGVGTDHFVLTLYTDMEVDAAGNPIGPGKIMAFSLNVPPFASGTTEFPLPEGTFDAAPNGYTFNEWTFNLGYMNQMDLPTGKVEVPAGSFYGDVKAHSTSVDADLLSGGKMTVKRSADGEYTISGVLVGDLSLKRYFTYTGKLTTIDRHGSTEEIPNSTLNADLTLNEWAQAR
;
A
#
# COMPACT_ATOMS: atom_id res chain seq x y z
N VAL A 1 -35.22 17.99 18.05
CA VAL A 1 -36.34 17.02 17.97
C VAL A 1 -36.90 17.05 16.55
N TRP A 2 -36.52 16.15 15.68
CA TRP A 2 -37.32 15.62 14.56
C TRP A 2 -36.67 14.32 14.08
N LEU A 3 -37.32 13.20 14.39
CA LEU A 3 -37.08 11.89 13.81
C LEU A 3 -37.67 11.84 12.39
N PHE A 4 -36.91 11.29 11.43
CA PHE A 4 -37.47 10.70 10.23
C PHE A 4 -37.02 9.25 10.12
N ALA A 5 -37.93 8.35 10.39
CA ALA A 5 -37.82 6.94 10.05
C ALA A 5 -38.28 6.76 8.61
N VAL A 6 -37.45 6.18 7.75
CA VAL A 6 -37.86 5.69 6.43
C VAL A 6 -37.75 4.17 6.46
N ALA A 7 -38.93 3.53 6.49
CA ALA A 7 -39.07 2.11 6.29
C ALA A 7 -39.02 1.81 4.79
N SER A 8 -38.06 1.00 4.34
CA SER A 8 -38.06 0.46 2.97
C SER A 8 -38.55 -0.97 2.97
N VAL A 9 -39.67 -1.17 2.29
CA VAL A 9 -40.35 -2.44 2.11
C VAL A 9 -39.66 -3.22 0.98
N CYS A 10 -39.08 -4.39 1.29
CA CYS A 10 -38.62 -5.34 0.28
C CYS A 10 -39.80 -6.17 -0.22
N ALA A 11 -40.17 -5.98 -1.49
CA ALA A 11 -41.11 -6.86 -2.17
C ALA A 11 -40.38 -8.12 -2.67
N LEU A 12 -40.78 -9.27 -2.14
CA LEU A 12 -40.41 -10.59 -2.64
C LEU A 12 -41.31 -10.93 -3.82
N THR A 13 -40.75 -11.05 -5.01
CA THR A 13 -41.41 -11.69 -6.16
C THR A 13 -40.90 -13.11 -6.28
N ALA A 14 -41.78 -14.06 -5.93
CA ALA A 14 -41.60 -15.46 -6.28
C ALA A 14 -42.03 -15.64 -7.75
N CYS A 15 -41.17 -16.27 -8.55
CA CYS A 15 -41.55 -16.81 -9.85
C CYS A 15 -41.56 -18.32 -9.80
N SER A 16 -42.67 -18.84 -10.22
CA SER A 16 -43.16 -20.20 -10.30
C SER A 16 -42.43 -21.03 -11.37
N ASP A 17 -42.32 -22.31 -11.07
CA ASP A 17 -41.83 -23.37 -11.94
C ASP A 17 -42.71 -23.54 -13.19
N ASN A 18 -42.08 -23.86 -14.31
CA ASN A 18 -42.70 -24.57 -15.40
C ASN A 18 -41.69 -25.56 -16.02
N ASP A 19 -41.92 -26.83 -15.70
CA ASP A 19 -41.28 -27.97 -16.35
C ASP A 19 -41.66 -28.03 -17.83
N THR A 20 -40.67 -28.17 -18.69
CA THR A 20 -40.85 -28.84 -20.00
C THR A 20 -39.56 -29.58 -20.32
N GLU A 21 -39.66 -30.89 -20.26
CA GLU A 21 -38.63 -31.84 -20.70
C GLU A 21 -38.33 -31.68 -22.19
N ASN A 22 -37.06 -31.66 -22.57
CA ASN A 22 -36.58 -32.06 -23.87
C ASN A 22 -35.15 -32.63 -23.77
N PRO A 23 -34.86 -33.78 -24.35
CA PRO A 23 -33.66 -34.53 -24.11
C PRO A 23 -32.51 -34.16 -25.06
N GLU A 24 -31.29 -34.44 -24.57
CA GLU A 24 -30.03 -34.58 -25.30
C GLU A 24 -29.38 -33.34 -25.91
N GLY A 25 -28.42 -32.83 -25.17
CA GLY A 25 -27.38 -31.94 -25.61
C GLY A 25 -26.32 -31.85 -24.53
N GLU A 26 -25.23 -32.56 -24.74
CA GLU A 26 -24.03 -32.55 -23.92
C GLU A 26 -23.56 -31.09 -23.68
N LYS A 27 -23.92 -30.51 -22.55
CA LYS A 27 -23.35 -29.24 -22.08
C LYS A 27 -22.22 -29.55 -21.10
N THR A 28 -21.02 -29.51 -21.62
CA THR A 28 -19.83 -29.25 -20.80
C THR A 28 -20.14 -28.02 -19.91
N GLY A 29 -20.40 -28.27 -18.63
CA GLY A 29 -20.60 -27.24 -17.62
C GLY A 29 -19.36 -26.39 -17.51
N GLY A 30 -19.40 -25.22 -18.10
CA GLY A 30 -18.48 -24.16 -17.76
C GLY A 30 -18.76 -23.79 -16.31
N GLU A 31 -17.88 -24.17 -15.40
CA GLU A 31 -17.81 -23.59 -14.08
C GLU A 31 -17.81 -22.07 -14.29
N ASN A 32 -18.79 -21.40 -13.74
CA ASN A 32 -18.79 -19.95 -13.61
C ASN A 32 -17.59 -19.58 -12.73
N GLY A 33 -16.44 -19.47 -13.38
CA GLY A 33 -15.18 -19.13 -12.74
C GLY A 33 -15.33 -17.77 -12.07
N LYS A 34 -15.46 -17.80 -10.75
CA LYS A 34 -15.23 -16.60 -9.94
C LYS A 34 -13.87 -16.07 -10.39
N PRO A 35 -13.77 -14.81 -10.85
CA PRO A 35 -12.49 -14.29 -11.32
C PRO A 35 -11.45 -14.51 -10.23
N THR A 36 -10.38 -15.21 -10.57
CA THR A 36 -9.24 -15.38 -9.66
C THR A 36 -8.71 -13.98 -9.38
N PRO A 37 -8.55 -13.57 -8.12
CA PRO A 37 -8.03 -12.26 -7.80
C PRO A 37 -6.66 -12.09 -8.46
N GLU A 38 -6.47 -11.00 -9.17
CA GLU A 38 -5.19 -10.66 -9.78
C GLU A 38 -4.15 -10.43 -8.68
N THR A 39 -3.02 -11.12 -8.75
CA THR A 39 -1.86 -10.86 -7.89
C THR A 39 -0.91 -9.94 -8.64
N VAL A 40 -0.62 -8.77 -8.06
CA VAL A 40 0.35 -7.84 -8.63
C VAL A 40 1.75 -8.28 -8.22
N GLU A 41 2.62 -8.49 -9.20
CA GLU A 41 4.04 -8.76 -8.99
C GLU A 41 4.82 -7.44 -9.07
N PHE A 42 5.49 -7.11 -7.98
CA PHE A 42 6.42 -5.98 -7.91
C PHE A 42 7.84 -6.50 -8.07
N ILE A 43 8.67 -5.78 -8.82
CA ILE A 43 10.05 -6.21 -9.13
C ILE A 43 11.10 -5.20 -8.65
N ASN A 44 10.67 -4.00 -8.30
CA ASN A 44 11.54 -2.94 -7.80
C ASN A 44 11.08 -2.47 -6.42
N SER A 45 12.01 -1.89 -5.67
CA SER A 45 11.74 -1.44 -4.31
C SER A 45 12.60 -0.24 -3.91
N ASN A 46 12.08 0.54 -2.98
CA ASN A 46 12.80 1.53 -2.20
C ASN A 46 12.47 1.30 -0.71
N LEU A 47 13.48 1.26 0.15
CA LEU A 47 13.33 1.06 1.58
C LEU A 47 14.05 2.18 2.33
N VAL A 48 13.32 2.97 3.11
CA VAL A 48 13.85 4.05 3.93
C VAL A 48 13.66 3.73 5.40
N TYR A 49 14.73 3.85 6.20
CA TYR A 49 14.72 3.69 7.64
C TYR A 49 14.77 5.06 8.32
N TRP A 50 13.83 5.31 9.21
CA TRP A 50 13.70 6.56 9.96
C TRP A 50 14.11 6.43 11.43
N GLY A 51 14.17 5.22 11.98
CA GLY A 51 14.39 4.96 13.40
C GLY A 51 13.15 5.29 14.24
N ASP A 52 13.38 5.53 15.52
CA ASP A 52 12.35 5.96 16.49
C ASP A 52 12.19 7.49 16.47
N GLU A 53 11.67 8.03 15.35
CA GLU A 53 11.48 9.49 15.20
C GLU A 53 10.51 10.08 16.23
N ASP A 54 9.49 9.31 16.60
CA ASP A 54 8.44 9.77 17.50
C ASP A 54 8.82 9.56 18.98
N GLY A 55 9.96 8.91 19.28
CA GLY A 55 10.42 8.62 20.64
C GLY A 55 9.51 7.68 21.43
N VAL A 56 8.84 6.78 20.73
CA VAL A 56 7.82 5.88 21.30
C VAL A 56 8.33 4.45 21.50
N GLY A 57 9.58 4.17 21.12
CA GLY A 57 10.24 2.89 21.32
C GLY A 57 9.98 1.87 20.22
N THR A 58 9.53 2.29 19.06
CA THR A 58 9.45 1.49 17.83
C THR A 58 10.18 2.19 16.70
N ASP A 59 10.86 1.41 15.88
CA ASP A 59 11.50 1.94 14.69
C ASP A 59 10.54 1.94 13.51
N HIS A 60 10.75 2.86 12.61
CA HIS A 60 9.88 3.08 11.47
C HIS A 60 10.62 2.90 10.14
N PHE A 61 9.95 2.20 9.21
CA PHE A 61 10.35 2.09 7.81
C PHE A 61 9.27 2.57 6.87
N VAL A 62 9.70 3.14 5.75
CA VAL A 62 8.85 3.31 4.57
C VAL A 62 9.35 2.37 3.49
N LEU A 63 8.52 1.39 3.11
CA LEU A 63 8.76 0.46 2.02
C LEU A 63 7.90 0.84 0.83
N THR A 64 8.52 1.08 -0.31
CA THR A 64 7.82 1.30 -1.58
C THR A 64 8.19 0.20 -2.55
N LEU A 65 7.18 -0.48 -3.10
CA LEU A 65 7.31 -1.51 -4.14
C LEU A 65 6.71 -0.99 -5.43
N TYR A 66 7.33 -1.26 -6.58
CA TYR A 66 6.80 -0.83 -7.88
C TYR A 66 7.09 -1.84 -8.98
N THR A 67 6.22 -1.84 -9.99
CA THR A 67 6.35 -2.70 -11.16
C THR A 67 7.50 -2.22 -12.06
N ASP A 68 7.66 -2.81 -13.24
CA ASP A 68 8.66 -2.33 -14.21
C ASP A 68 8.28 -0.94 -14.73
N MET A 69 8.97 0.07 -14.19
CA MET A 69 8.79 1.48 -14.52
C MET A 69 10.14 2.14 -14.73
N GLU A 70 10.17 3.15 -15.59
CA GLU A 70 11.32 4.04 -15.68
C GLU A 70 11.51 4.77 -14.35
N VAL A 71 12.72 5.24 -14.10
CA VAL A 71 13.03 6.09 -12.95
C VAL A 71 13.67 7.39 -13.42
N ASP A 72 13.36 8.49 -12.75
CA ASP A 72 14.00 9.77 -13.02
C ASP A 72 15.44 9.83 -12.47
N ALA A 73 16.09 10.96 -12.65
CA ALA A 73 17.47 11.16 -12.17
C ALA A 73 17.60 11.12 -10.63
N ALA A 74 16.49 11.29 -9.91
CA ALA A 74 16.43 11.19 -8.44
C ALA A 74 16.04 9.77 -7.96
N GLY A 75 15.74 8.84 -8.89
CA GLY A 75 15.34 7.47 -8.59
C GLY A 75 13.84 7.28 -8.35
N ASN A 76 13.01 8.24 -8.74
CA ASN A 76 11.56 8.13 -8.59
C ASN A 76 10.95 7.38 -9.77
N PRO A 77 10.01 6.44 -9.53
CA PRO A 77 9.30 5.76 -10.60
C PRO A 77 8.47 6.73 -11.45
N ILE A 78 8.59 6.59 -12.76
CA ILE A 78 7.79 7.32 -13.78
C ILE A 78 6.88 6.30 -14.45
N GLY A 79 5.57 6.54 -14.41
CA GLY A 79 4.59 5.65 -15.02
C GLY A 79 4.68 5.53 -16.56
N PRO A 80 3.95 4.59 -17.11
CA PRO A 80 2.85 3.89 -16.45
C PRO A 80 3.29 2.69 -15.61
N GLY A 81 2.60 2.45 -14.50
CA GLY A 81 2.87 1.28 -13.65
C GLY A 81 2.08 1.31 -12.35
N LYS A 82 2.38 0.34 -11.50
CA LYS A 82 1.73 0.19 -10.19
C LYS A 82 2.74 0.39 -9.07
N ILE A 83 2.27 0.99 -7.99
CA ILE A 83 3.04 1.24 -6.79
C ILE A 83 2.29 0.75 -5.57
N MET A 84 3.02 0.32 -4.56
CA MET A 84 2.50 0.01 -3.24
C MET A 84 3.46 0.55 -2.19
N ALA A 85 2.96 1.38 -1.31
CA ALA A 85 3.73 1.97 -0.23
C ALA A 85 3.23 1.45 1.12
N PHE A 86 4.15 1.28 2.07
CA PHE A 86 3.87 0.88 3.44
C PHE A 86 4.63 1.78 4.42
N SER A 87 3.92 2.22 5.45
CA SER A 87 4.47 2.83 6.66
C SER A 87 4.51 1.76 7.74
N LEU A 88 5.70 1.22 8.03
CA LEU A 88 5.90 0.01 8.85
C LEU A 88 6.46 0.36 10.23
N ASN A 89 5.90 -0.24 11.28
CA ASN A 89 6.43 -0.18 12.63
C ASN A 89 7.08 -1.52 12.98
N VAL A 90 8.33 -1.48 13.40
CA VAL A 90 9.15 -2.66 13.71
C VAL A 90 9.73 -2.56 15.13
N PRO A 91 10.17 -3.69 15.73
CA PRO A 91 10.95 -3.64 16.96
C PRO A 91 12.20 -2.77 16.79
N PRO A 92 12.57 -1.99 17.84
CA PRO A 92 13.70 -1.09 17.76
C PRO A 92 15.02 -1.86 17.60
N PHE A 93 15.91 -1.35 16.78
CA PHE A 93 17.25 -1.89 16.66
C PHE A 93 18.10 -1.58 17.91
N ALA A 94 19.02 -2.47 18.22
CA ALA A 94 19.93 -2.25 19.34
C ALA A 94 20.79 -1.01 19.12
N SER A 95 21.11 -0.30 20.22
CA SER A 95 22.01 0.85 20.15
C SER A 95 23.37 0.47 19.54
N GLY A 96 23.83 1.27 18.59
CA GLY A 96 25.08 1.04 17.87
C GLY A 96 24.93 0.14 16.63
N THR A 97 23.72 -0.26 16.26
CA THR A 97 23.46 -0.89 14.96
C THR A 97 23.80 0.08 13.84
N THR A 98 24.46 -0.42 12.80
CA THR A 98 24.88 0.36 11.61
C THR A 98 24.23 -0.11 10.32
N GLU A 99 23.53 -1.22 10.36
CA GLU A 99 22.78 -1.78 9.23
C GLU A 99 21.36 -2.05 9.68
N PHE A 100 20.39 -1.59 8.92
CA PHE A 100 18.98 -1.64 9.25
C PHE A 100 18.20 -2.45 8.19
N PRO A 101 18.35 -3.80 8.19
CA PRO A 101 17.57 -4.66 7.30
C PRO A 101 16.11 -4.67 7.75
N LEU A 102 15.16 -4.72 6.80
CA LEU A 102 13.77 -4.93 7.14
C LEU A 102 13.60 -6.27 7.88
N PRO A 103 13.05 -6.29 9.11
CA PRO A 103 12.90 -7.53 9.87
C PRO A 103 11.92 -8.50 9.22
N GLU A 104 12.21 -9.80 9.34
CA GLU A 104 11.30 -10.86 8.94
C GLU A 104 10.13 -10.95 9.92
N GLY A 105 8.93 -11.06 9.41
CA GLY A 105 7.74 -11.16 10.23
C GLY A 105 6.44 -10.99 9.46
N THR A 106 5.37 -10.92 10.20
CA THR A 106 4.05 -10.62 9.67
C THR A 106 3.57 -9.30 10.24
N PHE A 107 3.16 -8.40 9.35
CA PHE A 107 2.65 -7.09 9.68
C PHE A 107 1.13 -7.08 9.50
N ASP A 108 0.42 -6.69 10.52
CA ASP A 108 -1.03 -6.49 10.49
C ASP A 108 -1.35 -4.99 10.26
N ALA A 109 -2.48 -4.72 9.64
CA ALA A 109 -2.98 -3.36 9.53
C ALA A 109 -3.23 -2.76 10.92
N ALA A 110 -2.85 -1.51 11.13
CA ALA A 110 -3.06 -0.79 12.38
C ALA A 110 -4.57 -0.73 12.72
N PRO A 111 -5.00 -1.17 13.91
CA PRO A 111 -6.43 -1.34 14.23
C PRO A 111 -7.24 -0.04 14.22
N ASN A 112 -6.58 1.10 14.43
CA ASN A 112 -7.22 2.42 14.51
C ASN A 112 -6.64 3.40 13.47
N GLY A 113 -6.12 2.88 12.36
CA GLY A 113 -5.56 3.67 11.28
C GLY A 113 -4.08 3.99 11.47
N TYR A 114 -3.69 4.49 12.62
CA TYR A 114 -2.33 4.82 12.99
C TYR A 114 -1.98 4.26 14.37
N THR A 115 -0.79 3.68 14.51
CA THR A 115 -0.28 3.13 15.77
C THR A 115 1.23 3.08 15.74
N PHE A 116 1.84 2.98 16.93
CA PHE A 116 3.27 2.69 17.09
C PHE A 116 3.53 1.24 17.54
N ASN A 117 2.54 0.35 17.44
CA ASN A 117 2.74 -1.04 17.81
C ASN A 117 3.64 -1.74 16.79
N GLU A 118 4.61 -2.49 17.30
CA GLU A 118 5.48 -3.34 16.49
C GLU A 118 4.66 -4.29 15.59
N TRP A 119 5.21 -4.64 14.44
CA TRP A 119 4.62 -5.57 13.48
C TRP A 119 3.29 -5.08 12.91
N THR A 120 3.15 -3.77 12.77
CA THR A 120 1.99 -3.17 12.10
C THR A 120 2.41 -2.33 10.91
N PHE A 121 1.46 -2.08 10.01
CA PHE A 121 1.54 -1.01 9.04
C PHE A 121 0.41 0.01 9.29
N ASN A 122 0.74 1.29 9.21
CA ASN A 122 -0.22 2.36 9.33
C ASN A 122 -1.12 2.41 8.09
N LEU A 123 -2.42 2.64 8.29
CA LEU A 123 -3.38 2.73 7.19
C LEU A 123 -3.12 3.97 6.32
N GLY A 124 -3.66 3.93 5.12
CA GLY A 124 -3.59 5.06 4.20
C GLY A 124 -4.50 6.21 4.62
N TYR A 125 -4.05 7.44 4.37
CA TYR A 125 -4.84 8.65 4.55
C TYR A 125 -4.38 9.72 3.56
N MET A 126 -5.22 10.74 3.34
CA MET A 126 -4.82 11.91 2.57
C MET A 126 -4.21 12.94 3.50
N ASN A 127 -2.99 13.36 3.20
CA ASN A 127 -2.30 14.42 3.91
C ASN A 127 -2.33 15.72 3.09
N GLN A 128 -2.46 16.86 3.75
CA GLN A 128 -2.37 18.17 3.10
C GLN A 128 -0.96 18.72 3.22
N MET A 129 -0.37 19.05 2.08
CA MET A 129 0.91 19.74 2.01
C MET A 129 0.73 21.17 1.54
N ASP A 130 1.40 22.09 2.21
CA ASP A 130 1.44 23.50 1.83
C ASP A 130 2.57 23.71 0.80
N LEU A 131 2.20 23.98 -0.43
CA LEU A 131 3.12 24.38 -1.49
C LEU A 131 3.07 25.91 -1.70
N PRO A 132 4.11 26.52 -2.29
CA PRO A 132 4.06 27.92 -2.67
C PRO A 132 2.90 28.28 -3.60
N THR A 133 2.41 27.31 -4.36
CA THR A 133 1.29 27.43 -5.32
C THR A 133 -0.08 27.14 -4.70
N GLY A 134 -0.15 26.71 -3.43
CA GLY A 134 -1.38 26.34 -2.72
C GLY A 134 -1.26 25.01 -2.00
N LYS A 135 -2.38 24.56 -1.43
CA LYS A 135 -2.44 23.26 -0.75
C LYS A 135 -2.70 22.14 -1.77
N VAL A 136 -1.99 21.03 -1.61
CA VAL A 136 -2.24 19.80 -2.35
C VAL A 136 -2.51 18.65 -1.37
N GLU A 137 -3.34 17.72 -1.78
CA GLU A 137 -3.58 16.47 -1.05
C GLU A 137 -2.72 15.37 -1.66
N VAL A 138 -1.98 14.67 -0.80
CA VAL A 138 -1.10 13.56 -1.20
C VAL A 138 -1.43 12.34 -0.34
N PRO A 139 -1.38 11.11 -0.90
CA PRO A 139 -1.53 9.92 -0.10
C PRO A 139 -0.36 9.77 0.86
N ALA A 140 -0.64 9.34 2.07
CA ALA A 140 0.32 9.07 3.12
C ALA A 140 -0.04 7.76 3.85
N GLY A 141 0.85 7.26 4.72
CA GLY A 141 0.68 5.95 5.33
C GLY A 141 0.87 4.83 4.30
N SER A 142 -0.06 3.88 4.26
CA SER A 142 0.03 2.76 3.31
C SER A 142 -1.04 2.86 2.23
N PHE A 143 -0.62 2.75 0.98
CA PHE A 143 -1.51 2.87 -0.18
C PHE A 143 -1.04 2.00 -1.35
N TYR A 144 -1.98 1.67 -2.22
CA TYR A 144 -1.73 1.11 -3.54
C TYR A 144 -2.15 2.13 -4.59
N GLY A 145 -1.47 2.19 -5.72
CA GLY A 145 -1.86 3.14 -6.75
C GLY A 145 -1.35 2.83 -8.15
N ASP A 146 -2.01 3.45 -9.10
CA ASP A 146 -1.61 3.46 -10.51
C ASP A 146 -0.88 4.78 -10.80
N VAL A 147 0.36 4.67 -11.29
CA VAL A 147 1.16 5.81 -11.74
C VAL A 147 0.84 6.07 -13.21
N LYS A 148 0.44 7.29 -13.55
CA LYS A 148 0.06 7.67 -14.91
C LYS A 148 1.27 7.72 -15.84
N ALA A 149 1.02 7.51 -17.14
CA ALA A 149 2.07 7.55 -18.16
C ALA A 149 2.81 8.90 -18.15
N HIS A 150 4.14 8.84 -18.19
CA HIS A 150 5.03 10.02 -18.20
C HIS A 150 4.81 10.99 -17.03
N SER A 151 4.44 10.45 -15.87
CA SER A 151 4.13 11.22 -14.66
C SER A 151 4.61 10.49 -13.44
N THR A 152 4.83 11.22 -12.36
CA THR A 152 5.01 10.72 -11.00
C THR A 152 3.70 10.76 -10.19
N SER A 153 2.61 11.26 -10.80
CA SER A 153 1.30 11.37 -10.16
C SER A 153 0.66 9.99 -9.98
N VAL A 154 0.19 9.71 -8.78
CA VAL A 154 -0.42 8.45 -8.37
C VAL A 154 -1.92 8.63 -8.18
N ASP A 155 -2.69 7.72 -8.78
CA ASP A 155 -4.10 7.54 -8.47
C ASP A 155 -4.19 6.48 -7.36
N ALA A 156 -4.31 6.94 -6.11
CA ALA A 156 -4.11 6.12 -4.93
C ALA A 156 -5.41 5.53 -4.38
N ASP A 157 -5.35 4.23 -4.05
CA ASP A 157 -6.31 3.47 -3.26
C ASP A 157 -5.71 3.31 -1.86
N LEU A 158 -6.25 4.03 -0.87
CA LEU A 158 -5.75 4.05 0.49
C LEU A 158 -6.00 2.68 1.16
N LEU A 159 -4.98 2.12 1.79
CA LEU A 159 -5.13 0.82 2.45
C LEU A 159 -5.86 0.99 3.78
N SER A 160 -6.95 0.26 3.94
CA SER A 160 -7.83 0.26 5.11
C SER A 160 -7.71 -1.01 5.94
N GLY A 161 -6.90 -1.99 5.52
CA GLY A 161 -6.72 -3.24 6.24
C GLY A 161 -5.85 -4.25 5.52
N GLY A 162 -5.72 -5.41 6.13
CA GLY A 162 -5.01 -6.55 5.55
C GLY A 162 -3.80 -7.01 6.35
N LYS A 163 -2.97 -7.82 5.67
CA LYS A 163 -1.79 -8.44 6.27
C LYS A 163 -0.69 -8.61 5.24
N MET A 164 0.54 -8.37 5.65
CA MET A 164 1.75 -8.56 4.85
C MET A 164 2.72 -9.48 5.59
N THR A 165 3.44 -10.33 4.86
CA THR A 165 4.50 -11.20 5.39
C THR A 165 5.81 -10.89 4.69
N VAL A 166 6.86 -10.72 5.48
CA VAL A 166 8.24 -10.51 5.03
C VAL A 166 9.07 -11.74 5.40
N LYS A 167 9.75 -12.31 4.44
CA LYS A 167 10.75 -13.38 4.61
C LYS A 167 12.05 -12.96 3.96
N ARG A 168 13.17 -13.42 4.52
CA ARG A 168 14.51 -13.18 3.97
C ARG A 168 15.27 -14.51 3.89
N SER A 169 15.85 -14.79 2.75
CA SER A 169 16.68 -15.97 2.56
C SER A 169 18.09 -15.78 3.11
N ALA A 170 18.86 -16.84 3.24
CA ALA A 170 20.23 -16.80 3.77
C ALA A 170 21.19 -15.97 2.90
N ASP A 171 20.92 -15.80 1.62
CA ASP A 171 21.66 -14.96 0.67
C ASP A 171 21.17 -13.50 0.63
N GLY A 172 20.22 -13.15 1.51
CA GLY A 172 19.75 -11.79 1.70
C GLY A 172 18.64 -11.36 0.74
N GLU A 173 18.06 -12.28 -0.03
CA GLU A 173 16.89 -12.02 -0.86
C GLU A 173 15.61 -12.02 -0.04
N TYR A 174 14.75 -11.05 -0.28
CA TYR A 174 13.45 -10.92 0.37
C TYR A 174 12.34 -11.50 -0.50
N THR A 175 11.38 -12.14 0.15
CA THR A 175 10.06 -12.45 -0.40
C THR A 175 9.02 -11.74 0.46
N ILE A 176 8.30 -10.80 -0.14
CA ILE A 176 7.25 -10.03 0.52
C ILE A 176 5.93 -10.31 -0.19
N SER A 177 4.91 -10.68 0.56
CA SER A 177 3.61 -10.98 -0.01
C SER A 177 2.48 -10.67 0.97
N GLY A 178 1.28 -10.46 0.45
CA GLY A 178 0.15 -10.17 1.33
C GLY A 178 -1.19 -10.08 0.63
N VAL A 179 -2.19 -9.87 1.48
CA VAL A 179 -3.56 -9.58 1.07
C VAL A 179 -3.99 -8.32 1.79
N LEU A 180 -4.20 -7.27 1.05
CA LEU A 180 -4.55 -5.94 1.55
C LEU A 180 -5.97 -5.57 1.15
N VAL A 181 -6.55 -4.63 1.87
CA VAL A 181 -7.89 -4.12 1.62
C VAL A 181 -7.78 -2.61 1.38
N GLY A 182 -8.25 -2.15 0.24
CA GLY A 182 -8.35 -0.73 -0.09
C GLY A 182 -9.65 -0.09 0.39
N ASP A 183 -9.83 1.19 0.15
CA ASP A 183 -10.99 1.99 0.59
C ASP A 183 -12.34 1.44 0.11
N LEU A 184 -12.37 0.87 -1.10
CA LEU A 184 -13.57 0.26 -1.66
C LEU A 184 -13.77 -1.20 -1.21
N SER A 185 -13.08 -1.63 -0.14
CA SER A 185 -13.07 -3.01 0.35
C SER A 185 -12.58 -4.03 -0.69
N LEU A 186 -11.87 -3.59 -1.70
CA LEU A 186 -11.28 -4.45 -2.72
C LEU A 186 -10.02 -5.11 -2.16
N LYS A 187 -9.95 -6.44 -2.32
CA LYS A 187 -8.75 -7.19 -1.95
C LYS A 187 -7.68 -7.03 -3.01
N ARG A 188 -6.48 -6.66 -2.57
CA ARG A 188 -5.26 -6.55 -3.36
C ARG A 188 -4.30 -7.65 -2.95
N TYR A 189 -3.96 -8.53 -3.87
CA TYR A 189 -2.95 -9.57 -3.68
C TYR A 189 -1.67 -9.09 -4.33
N PHE A 190 -0.56 -9.26 -3.63
CA PHE A 190 0.74 -8.84 -4.17
C PHE A 190 1.87 -9.76 -3.75
N THR A 191 2.93 -9.71 -4.51
CA THR A 191 4.22 -10.33 -4.19
C THR A 191 5.37 -9.47 -4.68
N TYR A 192 6.48 -9.57 -3.97
CA TYR A 192 7.77 -9.02 -4.35
C TYR A 192 8.85 -10.06 -4.03
N THR A 193 9.81 -10.23 -4.93
CA THR A 193 11.02 -11.04 -4.68
C THR A 193 12.22 -10.26 -5.17
N GLY A 194 13.19 -10.04 -4.29
CA GLY A 194 14.41 -9.28 -4.63
C GLY A 194 15.20 -8.83 -3.41
N LYS A 195 16.29 -8.12 -3.66
CA LYS A 195 17.13 -7.52 -2.61
C LYS A 195 16.57 -6.16 -2.21
N LEU A 196 16.55 -5.88 -0.91
CA LEU A 196 16.26 -4.56 -0.38
C LEU A 196 17.57 -3.89 0.02
N THR A 197 17.73 -2.63 -0.40
CA THR A 197 18.80 -1.76 0.09
C THR A 197 18.16 -0.68 0.93
N THR A 198 18.55 -0.59 2.20
CA THR A 198 18.04 0.42 3.12
C THR A 198 18.74 1.75 2.92
N ILE A 199 17.97 2.80 2.74
CA ILE A 199 18.42 4.18 2.82
C ILE A 199 18.22 4.61 4.27
N ASP A 200 19.31 4.89 4.96
CA ASP A 200 19.28 5.33 6.36
C ASP A 200 19.03 6.83 6.44
N ARG A 201 17.96 7.21 7.13
CA ARG A 201 17.55 8.60 7.39
C ARG A 201 17.34 8.89 8.88
N HIS A 202 17.64 7.94 9.78
CA HIS A 202 17.44 8.15 11.21
C HIS A 202 18.33 9.33 11.70
N GLY A 203 17.73 10.18 12.52
CA GLY A 203 18.38 11.39 13.02
C GLY A 203 18.67 12.46 11.96
N SER A 204 18.16 12.30 10.74
CA SER A 204 18.23 13.33 9.71
C SER A 204 17.29 14.47 10.06
N THR A 205 17.83 15.68 10.17
CA THR A 205 17.04 16.92 10.30
C THR A 205 16.83 17.59 8.94
N GLU A 206 17.07 16.87 7.86
CA GLU A 206 16.81 17.39 6.53
C GLU A 206 15.30 17.60 6.37
N GLU A 207 14.87 18.83 6.64
CA GLU A 207 13.62 19.31 6.10
C GLU A 207 13.71 19.19 4.57
N ILE A 208 12.64 18.69 3.95
CA ILE A 208 12.52 18.70 2.49
C ILE A 208 12.79 20.14 2.05
N PRO A 209 13.80 20.40 1.19
CA PRO A 209 14.09 21.75 0.77
C PRO A 209 12.84 22.35 0.12
N ASN A 210 12.23 23.34 0.78
CA ASN A 210 11.05 24.04 0.27
C ASN A 210 11.23 24.67 -1.13
N SER A 211 12.45 24.65 -1.67
CA SER A 211 12.81 25.29 -2.93
C SER A 211 12.73 24.41 -4.17
N THR A 212 12.49 23.10 -4.03
CA THR A 212 12.42 22.15 -5.16
C THR A 212 11.04 21.52 -5.36
N LEU A 213 10.05 21.93 -4.59
CA LEU A 213 8.67 21.49 -4.79
C LEU A 213 8.08 22.20 -6.02
N ASN A 214 8.51 21.77 -7.22
CA ASN A 214 7.68 21.90 -8.40
C ASN A 214 6.42 21.05 -8.18
N ALA A 215 5.31 21.38 -8.83
CA ALA A 215 4.00 20.75 -8.67
C ALA A 215 3.96 19.22 -8.91
N ASP A 216 5.07 18.62 -9.26
CA ASP A 216 5.32 17.19 -9.38
C ASP A 216 6.14 16.73 -8.17
N LEU A 217 5.47 16.49 -7.03
CA LEU A 217 6.06 15.80 -5.88
C LEU A 217 6.50 14.41 -6.30
N THR A 218 7.77 14.10 -6.09
CA THR A 218 8.31 12.80 -6.38
C THR A 218 7.88 11.78 -5.32
N LEU A 219 7.80 10.50 -5.66
CA LEU A 219 7.42 9.43 -4.72
C LEU A 219 8.34 9.35 -3.50
N ASN A 220 9.63 9.72 -3.66
CA ASN A 220 10.56 9.82 -2.54
C ASN A 220 10.26 10.99 -1.61
N GLU A 221 9.77 12.11 -2.13
CA GLU A 221 9.32 13.25 -1.32
C GLU A 221 8.03 12.90 -0.55
N TRP A 222 7.18 12.02 -1.09
CA TRP A 222 6.02 11.52 -0.37
C TRP A 222 6.38 10.59 0.78
N ALA A 223 7.39 9.73 0.58
CA ALA A 223 7.91 8.89 1.64
C ALA A 223 8.60 9.71 2.77
N GLN A 224 8.95 10.96 2.50
CA GLN A 224 9.63 11.88 3.42
C GLN A 224 8.70 12.94 3.99
N ALA A 225 7.52 13.16 3.40
CA ALA A 225 6.54 14.11 3.90
C ALA A 225 5.68 13.46 4.99
N ARG A 226 6.01 13.72 6.21
CA ARG A 226 5.23 13.42 7.42
C ARG A 226 4.70 14.68 8.06
#